data_bd6621325412d94a97ed7e9ca1a6e46f
#
_entry.id   bd6621325412d94a97ed7e9ca1a6e46f
#
_cell.length_a   1.000
_cell.length_b   1.000
_cell.length_c   1.000
_cell.angle_alpha   90.00
_cell.angle_beta   90.00
_cell.angle_gamma   90.00
#
_symmetry.space_group_name_H-M   'P 1'
#
loop_
_entity.id
_entity.type
_entity.pdbx_description
1 polymer ?
#
loop_
_entity_poly.entity_id
_entity_poly.type
_entity_poly.pdbx_seq_one_letter_code
_entity_poly.pdbx_strand_id
1 'polypeptide(L)'
;MPKKKGRLEEIFSKALYADDPKLYSVYYRDYNSLVKVSLSEFVNVSENFELIPSNRIMKITKEGNVLYSKRNLETYTKLKIIH
;
A
#
# COMPACT_ATOMS: atom_id res chain seq x y z
N MET A 1 -20.46 16.32 -8.31
CA MET A 1 -19.67 15.26 -8.68
C MET A 1 -19.24 14.45 -7.51
N PRO A 2 -19.53 13.26 -7.60
CA PRO A 2 -19.16 12.42 -6.50
C PRO A 2 -17.67 12.45 -6.36
N LYS A 3 -17.25 12.25 -5.18
CA LYS A 3 -15.86 12.24 -4.96
C LYS A 3 -15.26 11.04 -5.63
N LYS A 4 -14.10 11.23 -6.12
CA LYS A 4 -13.41 10.16 -6.76
C LYS A 4 -12.87 9.23 -5.73
N LYS A 5 -12.76 7.99 -6.10
CA LYS A 5 -12.06 7.06 -5.27
C LYS A 5 -10.59 7.40 -5.27
N GLY A 6 -9.95 7.22 -4.16
CA GLY A 6 -8.54 7.38 -4.09
C GLY A 6 -7.84 6.27 -4.84
N ARG A 7 -6.58 6.49 -5.15
CA ARG A 7 -5.80 5.51 -5.86
C ARG A 7 -5.73 4.19 -5.10
N LEU A 8 -5.57 4.28 -3.78
CA LEU A 8 -5.49 3.08 -2.98
C LEU A 8 -6.79 2.28 -3.03
N GLU A 9 -7.91 2.98 -2.95
CA GLU A 9 -9.18 2.29 -3.00
C GLU A 9 -9.37 1.57 -4.32
N GLU A 10 -8.94 2.18 -5.40
CA GLU A 10 -9.04 1.55 -6.70
C GLU A 10 -8.21 0.28 -6.76
N ILE A 11 -7.00 0.35 -6.28
CA ILE A 11 -6.11 -0.80 -6.32
C ILE A 11 -6.67 -1.92 -5.47
N PHE A 12 -7.12 -1.61 -4.27
CA PHE A 12 -7.67 -2.63 -3.40
C PHE A 12 -8.93 -3.25 -3.97
N SER A 13 -9.82 -2.42 -4.54
CA SER A 13 -11.04 -2.93 -5.13
C SER A 13 -10.73 -3.88 -6.28
N LYS A 14 -9.81 -3.49 -7.12
CA LYS A 14 -9.47 -4.33 -8.26
C LYS A 14 -8.84 -5.63 -7.80
N ALA A 15 -7.95 -5.55 -6.82
CA ALA A 15 -7.28 -6.74 -6.33
C ALA A 15 -8.26 -7.71 -5.69
N LEU A 16 -9.20 -7.18 -4.92
CA LEU A 16 -10.10 -8.03 -4.16
C LEU A 16 -11.24 -8.59 -4.99
N TYR A 17 -11.71 -7.83 -5.96
CA TYR A 17 -12.91 -8.23 -6.68
C TYR A 17 -12.70 -8.62 -8.13
N ALA A 18 -11.59 -8.21 -8.72
CA ALA A 18 -11.36 -8.49 -10.13
C ALA A 18 -10.04 -9.20 -10.38
N ASP A 19 -9.28 -9.46 -9.37
CA ASP A 19 -7.97 -10.05 -9.53
C ASP A 19 -7.68 -10.90 -8.30
N ASP A 20 -6.46 -11.42 -8.20
CA ASP A 20 -6.07 -12.25 -7.08
C ASP A 20 -5.26 -11.39 -6.11
N PRO A 21 -5.81 -11.10 -4.92
CA PRO A 21 -5.08 -10.24 -4.00
C PRO A 21 -3.77 -10.83 -3.51
N LYS A 22 -3.58 -12.13 -3.68
CA LYS A 22 -2.32 -12.73 -3.27
C LYS A 22 -1.17 -12.34 -4.16
N LEU A 23 -1.45 -11.87 -5.36
CA LEU A 23 -0.41 -11.42 -6.27
C LEU A 23 0.10 -10.04 -5.92
N TYR A 24 -0.60 -9.34 -5.06
CA TYR A 24 -0.26 -7.98 -4.68
C TYR A 24 0.49 -7.97 -3.36
N SER A 25 1.44 -7.06 -3.24
CA SER A 25 2.17 -6.88 -1.99
C SER A 25 1.93 -5.47 -1.49
N VAL A 26 1.74 -5.34 -0.19
CA VAL A 26 1.52 -4.05 0.44
C VAL A 26 2.68 -3.80 1.39
N TYR A 27 3.30 -2.64 1.23
CA TYR A 27 4.34 -2.21 2.14
C TYR A 27 3.77 -1.10 2.99
N TYR A 28 3.75 -1.28 4.28
CA TYR A 28 3.20 -0.26 5.17
C TYR A 28 4.16 0.00 6.31
N ARG A 29 3.99 1.14 6.92
CA ARG A 29 4.88 1.55 7.98
C ARG A 29 4.33 1.12 9.33
N ASP A 30 5.17 0.45 10.10
CA ASP A 30 4.82 0.03 11.45
C ASP A 30 5.87 0.61 12.37
N TYR A 31 5.51 1.73 13.01
CA TYR A 31 6.48 2.46 13.83
C TYR A 31 7.66 2.87 12.95
N ASN A 32 8.82 2.31 13.20
CA ASN A 32 10.00 2.67 12.43
C ASN A 32 10.34 1.66 11.35
N SER A 33 9.51 0.67 11.16
CA SER A 33 9.80 -0.41 10.24
C SER A 33 8.88 -0.40 9.05
N LEU A 34 9.37 -0.89 7.95
CA LEU A 34 8.57 -1.08 6.76
C LEU A 34 8.24 -2.56 6.68
N VAL A 35 6.96 -2.87 6.67
CA VAL A 35 6.50 -4.26 6.68
C VAL A 35 5.89 -4.60 5.33
N LYS A 36 6.22 -5.77 4.82
CA LYS A 36 5.67 -6.24 3.56
C LYS A 36 4.76 -7.44 3.81
N VAL A 37 3.52 -7.36 3.33
CA VAL A 37 2.58 -8.46 3.43
C VAL A 37 1.81 -8.54 2.12
N SER A 38 1.15 -9.66 1.88
CA SER A 38 0.28 -9.73 0.73
C SER A 38 -0.92 -8.83 0.97
N LEU A 39 -1.55 -8.40 -0.12
CA LEU A 39 -2.70 -7.52 0.03
C LEU A 39 -3.83 -8.20 0.79
N SER A 40 -4.04 -9.49 0.55
CA SER A 40 -5.08 -10.19 1.27
C SER A 40 -4.78 -10.24 2.77
N GLU A 41 -3.52 -10.41 3.11
CA GLU A 41 -3.17 -10.43 4.52
C GLU A 41 -3.30 -9.05 5.13
N PHE A 42 -2.98 -8.01 4.37
CA PHE A 42 -3.10 -6.66 4.88
C PHE A 42 -4.55 -6.34 5.22
N VAL A 43 -5.48 -6.76 4.39
CA VAL A 43 -6.89 -6.53 4.65
C VAL A 43 -7.29 -7.19 5.97
N ASN A 44 -6.77 -8.38 6.21
CA ASN A 44 -7.06 -9.07 7.45
C ASN A 44 -6.47 -8.40 8.67
N VAL A 45 -5.18 -8.11 8.62
CA VAL A 45 -4.52 -7.55 9.81
C VAL A 45 -4.95 -6.13 10.08
N SER A 46 -5.36 -5.40 9.06
CA SER A 46 -5.81 -4.03 9.25
C SER A 46 -7.31 -3.96 9.52
N GLU A 47 -8.01 -5.08 9.39
CA GLU A 47 -9.45 -5.11 9.55
C GLU A 47 -10.10 -4.03 8.72
N ASN A 48 -9.82 -4.07 7.43
CA ASN A 48 -10.36 -3.12 6.47
C ASN A 48 -9.99 -1.69 6.85
N PHE A 49 -8.70 -1.50 7.17
CA PHE A 49 -8.14 -0.19 7.47
C PHE A 49 -8.58 0.38 8.80
N GLU A 50 -9.16 -0.42 9.66
CA GLU A 50 -9.53 0.08 10.97
C GLU A 50 -8.37 0.11 11.93
N LEU A 51 -7.54 -0.94 11.88
CA LEU A 51 -6.39 -0.99 12.76
C LEU A 51 -5.16 -0.35 12.14
N ILE A 52 -5.02 -0.47 10.82
CA ILE A 52 -3.91 0.14 10.12
C ILE A 52 -4.50 1.06 9.05
N PRO A 53 -4.50 2.36 9.30
CA PRO A 53 -5.13 3.28 8.33
C PRO A 53 -4.40 3.27 6.99
N SER A 54 -5.12 3.61 5.95
CA SER A 54 -4.54 3.59 4.62
C SER A 54 -3.39 4.55 4.46
N ASN A 55 -3.33 5.60 5.28
CA ASN A 55 -2.23 6.54 5.13
C ASN A 55 -0.90 5.98 5.61
N ARG A 56 -0.91 4.79 6.20
CA ARG A 56 0.35 4.14 6.55
C ARG A 56 0.90 3.30 5.42
N ILE A 57 0.12 3.09 4.36
CA ILE A 57 0.60 2.33 3.22
C ILE A 57 1.60 3.15 2.45
N MET A 58 2.77 2.59 2.25
CA MET A 58 3.84 3.28 1.55
C MET A 58 3.96 2.88 0.10
N LYS A 59 3.67 1.63 -0.20
CA LYS A 59 3.86 1.15 -1.55
C LYS A 59 3.01 -0.08 -1.79
N ILE A 60 2.53 -0.25 -3.01
CA ILE A 60 1.81 -1.45 -3.40
C ILE A 60 2.40 -1.92 -4.71
N THR A 61 2.73 -3.21 -4.78
CA THR A 61 3.26 -3.78 -6.00
C THR A 61 2.43 -4.99 -6.39
N LYS A 62 2.48 -5.33 -7.67
CA LYS A 62 1.88 -6.55 -8.17
C LYS A 62 2.92 -7.26 -9.00
N GLU A 63 3.34 -8.43 -8.53
CA GLU A 63 4.33 -9.24 -9.23
C GLU A 63 5.55 -8.40 -9.61
N GLY A 64 5.98 -7.56 -8.69
CA GLY A 64 7.18 -6.76 -8.91
C GLY A 64 6.93 -5.40 -9.54
N ASN A 65 5.76 -5.15 -10.04
CA ASN A 65 5.45 -3.86 -10.66
C ASN A 65 4.83 -2.93 -9.64
N VAL A 66 5.37 -1.73 -9.55
CA VAL A 66 4.89 -0.76 -8.58
C VAL A 66 3.60 -0.13 -9.08
N LEU A 67 2.53 -0.28 -8.31
CA LEU A 67 1.25 0.33 -8.65
C LEU A 67 1.01 1.61 -7.88
N TYR A 68 1.61 1.73 -6.72
CA TYR A 68 1.41 2.90 -5.87
C TYR A 68 2.67 3.11 -5.04
N SER A 69 3.09 4.34 -4.91
CA SER A 69 4.24 4.66 -4.10
C SER A 69 4.05 6.04 -3.53
N LYS A 70 4.24 6.18 -2.23
CA LYS A 70 4.08 7.46 -1.61
C LYS A 70 5.25 8.35 -1.97
N ARG A 71 4.92 9.57 -2.34
CA ARG A 71 5.97 10.49 -2.74
C ARG A 71 6.95 10.76 -1.60
N ASN A 72 6.43 10.84 -0.39
CA ASN A 72 7.29 11.09 0.75
C ASN A 72 8.33 10.02 0.93
N LEU A 73 7.98 8.79 0.62
CA LEU A 73 8.92 7.71 0.76
C LEU A 73 10.11 7.90 -0.15
N GLU A 74 9.86 8.30 -1.38
CA GLU A 74 10.91 8.53 -2.32
C GLU A 74 11.84 9.64 -1.87
N THR A 75 11.25 10.73 -1.45
CA THR A 75 12.02 11.87 -1.01
C THR A 75 12.87 11.49 0.18
N TYR A 76 12.28 10.76 1.08
CA TYR A 76 12.98 10.35 2.28
C TYR A 76 14.18 9.47 1.94
N THR A 77 13.96 8.54 1.03
CA THR A 77 15.03 7.65 0.61
C THR A 77 16.17 8.41 -0.03
N LYS A 78 15.83 9.39 -0.82
CA LYS A 78 16.86 10.20 -1.46
C LYS A 78 17.70 10.92 -0.44
N LEU A 79 17.05 11.49 0.55
CA LEU A 79 17.79 12.21 1.58
C LEU A 79 18.74 11.29 2.30
N LYS A 80 18.33 10.07 2.54
CA LYS A 80 19.21 9.14 3.21
C LYS A 80 20.40 8.79 2.36
N ILE A 81 20.18 8.65 1.09
CA ILE A 81 21.26 8.30 0.19
C ILE A 81 22.28 9.41 0.10
N ILE A 82 21.81 10.63 0.12
CA ILE A 82 22.70 11.77 0.00
C ILE A 82 23.64 11.85 1.18
N HIS A 83 23.19 11.45 2.31
CA HIS A 83 24.07 11.43 3.45
C HIS A 83 25.02 10.27 3.37
#